data_a3eeeb3e9d34aa2b594e448a1339aa96
#
_entry.id   a3eeeb3e9d34aa2b594e448a1339aa96
#
_cell.length_a   1.000
_cell.length_b   1.000
_cell.length_c   1.000
_cell.angle_alpha   90.00
_cell.angle_beta   90.00
_cell.angle_gamma   90.00
#
_symmetry.space_group_name_H-M   'P 1'
#
loop_
_entity.id
_entity.type
_entity.pdbx_description
1 polymer ?
#
loop_
_entity_poly.entity_id
_entity_poly.type
_entity_poly.pdbx_seq_one_letter_code
_entity_poly.pdbx_strand_id
1 'polypeptide(L)'
;MSNNRDARYSTAGRVLGELRHRNRSPANGGCGCPIIIEGRRDGIALRKLGFTGPIEQVNRGWDQSRFVTHIYEKYGILNNVDQGCSICLLMDWDRTGGRLQKKLGERFLAFGMLVDNATRMELVRSMKPEGRTVEGLGAHADKLLPYIDMFDPEGIEEQ
;
A
#
# COMPACT_ATOMS: atom_id res chain seq x y z
N MET A 1 17.09 -9.66 -19.94
CA MET A 1 17.96 -10.35 -19.01
C MET A 1 17.27 -10.59 -17.69
N SER A 2 17.37 -11.83 -17.20
CA SER A 2 16.73 -12.25 -15.95
C SER A 2 17.14 -11.39 -14.75
N ASN A 3 18.43 -10.96 -14.67
CA ASN A 3 18.96 -10.20 -13.53
C ASN A 3 18.24 -8.87 -13.28
N ASN A 4 17.88 -8.13 -14.34
CA ASN A 4 17.17 -6.86 -14.18
C ASN A 4 15.75 -7.08 -13.67
N ARG A 5 15.11 -8.10 -14.18
CA ARG A 5 13.74 -8.45 -13.79
C ARG A 5 13.70 -8.96 -12.35
N ASP A 6 14.63 -9.84 -12.00
CA ASP A 6 14.75 -10.35 -10.64
C ASP A 6 15.05 -9.23 -9.65
N ALA A 7 15.92 -8.27 -10.02
CA ALA A 7 16.21 -7.11 -9.19
C ALA A 7 14.98 -6.24 -8.97
N ARG A 8 14.14 -6.06 -10.00
CA ARG A 8 12.88 -5.31 -9.86
C ARG A 8 11.92 -6.02 -8.90
N TYR A 9 11.75 -7.33 -9.04
CA TYR A 9 10.89 -8.10 -8.13
C TYR A 9 11.44 -8.11 -6.71
N SER A 10 12.74 -8.18 -6.55
CA SER A 10 13.37 -8.12 -5.23
C SER A 10 13.13 -6.77 -4.56
N THR A 11 13.28 -5.67 -5.30
CA THR A 11 13.00 -4.32 -4.79
C THR A 11 11.52 -4.16 -4.42
N ALA A 12 10.62 -4.56 -5.32
CA ALA A 12 9.19 -4.50 -5.06
C ALA A 12 8.80 -5.39 -3.87
N GLY A 13 9.39 -6.57 -3.78
CA GLY A 13 9.15 -7.49 -2.65
C GLY A 13 9.59 -6.91 -1.32
N ARG A 14 10.74 -6.22 -1.28
CA ARG A 14 11.18 -5.53 -0.07
C ARG A 14 10.20 -4.45 0.34
N VAL A 15 9.80 -3.61 -0.60
CA VAL A 15 8.87 -2.51 -0.35
C VAL A 15 7.52 -3.05 0.15
N LEU A 16 6.99 -4.06 -0.54
CA LEU A 16 5.71 -4.68 -0.16
C LEU A 16 5.83 -5.46 1.16
N GLY A 17 6.98 -6.07 1.42
CA GLY A 17 7.22 -6.76 2.69
C GLY A 17 7.21 -5.80 3.88
N GLU A 18 7.90 -4.66 3.74
CA GLU A 18 7.91 -3.63 4.78
C GLU A 18 6.49 -3.06 5.00
N LEU A 19 5.75 -2.83 3.92
CA LEU A 19 4.37 -2.36 4.01
C LEU A 19 3.46 -3.40 4.67
N ARG A 20 3.60 -4.67 4.27
CA ARG A 20 2.80 -5.77 4.84
C ARG A 20 3.04 -5.90 6.34
N HIS A 21 4.28 -5.76 6.77
CA HIS A 21 4.62 -5.76 8.20
C HIS A 21 3.91 -4.62 8.93
N ARG A 22 3.98 -3.39 8.42
CA ARG A 22 3.32 -2.24 9.05
C ARG A 22 1.79 -2.35 9.02
N ASN A 23 1.24 -2.92 7.96
CA ASN A 23 -0.22 -3.07 7.81
C ASN A 23 -0.79 -4.09 8.79
N ARG A 24 -0.01 -5.10 9.19
CA ARG A 24 -0.45 -6.16 10.10
C ARG A 24 -0.89 -5.55 11.43
N SER A 25 -1.89 -6.17 12.06
CA SER A 25 -2.42 -5.67 13.33
C SER A 25 -1.35 -5.61 14.43
N PRO A 26 -1.49 -4.71 15.42
CA PRO A 26 -0.57 -4.67 16.56
C PRO A 26 -0.52 -5.99 17.33
N ALA A 27 -1.63 -6.72 17.43
CA ALA A 27 -1.67 -8.02 18.08
C ALA A 27 -0.75 -9.04 17.39
N ASN A 28 -0.48 -8.85 16.10
CA ASN A 28 0.35 -9.75 15.29
C ASN A 28 1.69 -9.12 14.89
N GLY A 29 2.15 -8.12 15.63
CA GLY A 29 3.48 -7.55 15.48
C GLY A 29 3.60 -6.35 14.56
N GLY A 30 2.52 -5.91 13.92
CA GLY A 30 2.51 -4.73 13.07
C GLY A 30 2.07 -3.48 13.81
N CYS A 31 1.74 -2.44 13.06
CA CYS A 31 1.19 -1.20 13.63
C CYS A 31 -0.20 -0.87 13.11
N GLY A 32 -0.78 -1.75 12.28
CA GLY A 32 -2.12 -1.55 11.74
C GLY A 32 -2.23 -0.38 10.76
N CYS A 33 -1.14 -0.02 10.09
CA CYS A 33 -1.16 1.08 9.13
C CYS A 33 -2.10 0.75 7.97
N PRO A 34 -3.15 1.55 7.76
CA PRO A 34 -4.08 1.30 6.67
C PRO A 34 -3.47 1.64 5.32
N ILE A 35 -3.91 0.90 4.31
CA ILE A 35 -3.54 1.15 2.93
C ILE A 35 -4.75 1.69 2.21
N ILE A 36 -4.60 2.86 1.59
CA ILE A 36 -5.67 3.51 0.82
C ILE A 36 -5.49 3.16 -0.65
N ILE A 37 -6.48 2.53 -1.24
CA ILE A 37 -6.47 2.07 -2.63
C ILE A 37 -7.66 2.63 -3.40
N GLU A 38 -7.66 2.48 -4.72
CA GLU A 38 -8.75 3.02 -5.54
C GLU A 38 -10.03 2.20 -5.41
N GLY A 39 -9.96 0.88 -5.61
CA GLY A 39 -11.14 0.05 -5.69
C GLY A 39 -10.96 -1.36 -5.16
N ARG A 40 -12.04 -2.12 -5.26
CA ARG A 40 -12.15 -3.46 -4.68
C ARG A 40 -11.09 -4.44 -5.20
N ARG A 41 -10.80 -4.41 -6.50
CA ARG A 41 -9.84 -5.36 -7.12
C ARG A 41 -8.43 -5.16 -6.62
N ASP A 42 -8.07 -3.92 -6.29
CA ASP A 42 -6.78 -3.60 -5.68
C ASP A 42 -6.65 -4.26 -4.32
N GLY A 43 -7.72 -4.21 -3.53
CA GLY A 43 -7.77 -4.88 -2.24
C GLY A 43 -7.63 -6.39 -2.34
N ILE A 44 -8.29 -7.00 -3.32
CA ILE A 44 -8.18 -8.44 -3.57
C ILE A 44 -6.73 -8.80 -3.89
N ALA A 45 -6.06 -7.99 -4.71
CA ALA A 45 -4.65 -8.22 -5.04
C ALA A 45 -3.76 -8.17 -3.80
N LEU A 46 -3.95 -7.17 -2.93
CA LEU A 46 -3.18 -7.06 -1.69
C LEU A 46 -3.45 -8.25 -0.75
N ARG A 47 -4.71 -8.67 -0.62
CA ARG A 47 -5.03 -9.86 0.18
C ARG A 47 -4.34 -11.10 -0.36
N LYS A 48 -4.25 -11.24 -1.67
CA LYS A 48 -3.52 -12.35 -2.31
C LYS A 48 -2.03 -12.32 -1.96
N LEU A 49 -1.47 -11.13 -1.72
CA LEU A 49 -0.08 -10.98 -1.30
C LEU A 49 0.10 -11.14 0.22
N GLY A 50 -0.96 -11.48 0.95
CA GLY A 50 -0.89 -11.77 2.38
C GLY A 50 -1.10 -10.57 3.30
N PHE A 51 -1.58 -9.46 2.79
CA PHE A 51 -1.93 -8.31 3.62
C PHE A 51 -3.19 -8.62 4.42
N THR A 52 -3.14 -8.45 5.74
CA THR A 52 -4.22 -8.83 6.65
C THR A 52 -4.84 -7.65 7.40
N GLY A 53 -4.17 -6.50 7.40
CA GLY A 53 -4.63 -5.32 8.13
C GLY A 53 -5.66 -4.48 7.37
N PRO A 54 -5.93 -3.26 7.85
CA PRO A 54 -6.97 -2.42 7.24
C PRO A 54 -6.61 -1.95 5.85
N ILE A 55 -7.58 -2.03 4.95
CA ILE A 55 -7.51 -1.54 3.58
C ILE A 55 -8.77 -0.71 3.35
N GLU A 56 -8.59 0.54 2.93
CA GLU A 56 -9.68 1.47 2.66
C GLU A 56 -9.71 1.81 1.18
N GLN A 57 -10.86 1.73 0.56
CA GLN A 57 -10.97 2.06 -0.86
C GLN A 57 -11.68 3.40 -1.07
N VAL A 58 -11.14 4.19 -2.02
CA VAL A 58 -11.68 5.51 -2.35
C VAL A 58 -13.05 5.39 -3.03
N ASN A 59 -13.21 4.39 -3.91
CA ASN A 59 -14.45 4.18 -4.65
C ASN A 59 -15.50 3.51 -3.78
N ARG A 60 -16.23 4.32 -3.02
CA ARG A 60 -17.35 3.86 -2.18
C ARG A 60 -18.60 4.76 -2.31
N GLY A 61 -18.66 5.53 -3.39
CA GLY A 61 -19.80 6.39 -3.65
C GLY A 61 -19.81 7.70 -2.86
N TRP A 62 -18.73 8.04 -2.19
CA TRP A 62 -18.58 9.30 -1.46
C TRP A 62 -17.77 10.31 -2.29
N ASP A 63 -17.98 11.60 -2.05
CA ASP A 63 -17.05 12.60 -2.58
C ASP A 63 -15.72 12.55 -1.81
N GLN A 64 -14.69 13.19 -2.38
CA GLN A 64 -13.35 13.12 -1.81
C GLN A 64 -13.26 13.77 -0.42
N SER A 65 -13.97 14.88 -0.20
CA SER A 65 -13.95 15.56 1.09
C SER A 65 -14.48 14.66 2.19
N ARG A 66 -15.58 13.98 1.93
CA ARG A 66 -16.17 13.03 2.88
C ARG A 66 -15.24 11.87 3.18
N PHE A 67 -14.60 11.33 2.14
CA PHE A 67 -13.66 10.23 2.29
C PHE A 67 -12.46 10.64 3.15
N VAL A 68 -11.84 11.77 2.82
CA VAL A 68 -10.67 12.27 3.54
C VAL A 68 -10.99 12.55 5.00
N THR A 69 -12.14 13.20 5.27
CA THR A 69 -12.58 13.46 6.64
C THR A 69 -12.77 12.16 7.42
N HIS A 70 -13.39 11.15 6.81
CA HIS A 70 -13.58 9.84 7.41
C HIS A 70 -12.27 9.18 7.79
N ILE A 71 -11.29 9.19 6.87
CA ILE A 71 -9.97 8.59 7.11
C ILE A 71 -9.26 9.35 8.24
N TYR A 72 -9.29 10.68 8.22
CA TYR A 72 -8.70 11.50 9.27
C TYR A 72 -9.30 11.17 10.64
N GLU A 73 -10.62 11.11 10.74
CA GLU A 73 -11.29 10.82 12.01
C GLU A 73 -10.97 9.41 12.52
N LYS A 74 -10.82 8.47 11.60
CA LYS A 74 -10.55 7.07 11.96
C LYS A 74 -9.10 6.81 12.35
N TYR A 75 -8.14 7.45 11.68
CA TYR A 75 -6.73 7.10 11.82
C TYR A 75 -5.86 8.20 12.42
N GLY A 76 -6.30 9.45 12.41
CA GLY A 76 -5.54 10.56 12.96
C GLY A 76 -4.34 10.97 12.13
N ILE A 77 -3.45 11.76 12.72
CA ILE A 77 -2.33 12.37 11.99
C ILE A 77 -1.07 11.51 11.96
N LEU A 78 -0.88 10.65 12.96
CA LEU A 78 0.27 9.75 13.09
C LEU A 78 -0.24 8.37 13.48
N ASN A 79 0.56 7.34 13.18
CA ASN A 79 0.27 6.01 13.66
C ASN A 79 0.46 5.94 15.18
N ASN A 80 -0.50 5.38 15.90
CA ASN A 80 -0.50 5.34 17.37
C ASN A 80 0.53 4.36 17.93
N VAL A 81 1.00 3.41 17.16
CA VAL A 81 1.92 2.36 17.62
C VAL A 81 3.37 2.78 17.42
N ASP A 82 3.72 3.19 16.18
CA ASP A 82 5.12 3.48 15.85
C ASP A 82 5.41 4.96 15.61
N GLN A 83 4.41 5.84 15.73
CA GLN A 83 4.52 7.28 15.49
C GLN A 83 4.96 7.61 14.06
N GLY A 84 4.89 6.66 13.17
CA GLY A 84 5.18 6.85 11.75
C GLY A 84 3.97 7.32 10.97
N CYS A 85 3.99 7.08 9.65
CA CYS A 85 2.89 7.48 8.77
C CYS A 85 1.56 6.90 9.23
N SER A 86 0.55 7.77 9.23
CA SER A 86 -0.81 7.42 9.62
C SER A 86 -1.46 6.47 8.62
N ILE A 87 -1.20 6.69 7.34
CA ILE A 87 -1.74 5.91 6.22
C ILE A 87 -0.69 5.73 5.14
N CYS A 88 -0.87 4.69 4.34
CA CYS A 88 -0.13 4.51 3.08
C CYS A 88 -1.09 4.79 1.93
N LEU A 89 -0.78 5.77 1.10
CA LEU A 89 -1.62 6.15 -0.04
C LEU A 89 -1.09 5.44 -1.30
N LEU A 90 -1.87 4.52 -1.83
CA LEU A 90 -1.42 3.60 -2.88
C LEU A 90 -2.41 3.57 -4.05
N MET A 91 -2.44 4.67 -4.79
CA MET A 91 -3.20 4.73 -6.04
C MET A 91 -2.41 4.05 -7.15
N ASP A 92 -3.08 3.69 -8.23
CA ASP A 92 -2.42 3.14 -9.41
C ASP A 92 -1.38 4.11 -9.96
N TRP A 93 -0.43 3.60 -10.71
CA TRP A 93 0.62 4.42 -11.31
C TRP A 93 0.43 4.65 -12.81
N ASP A 94 -0.82 4.57 -13.27
CA ASP A 94 -1.23 5.17 -14.52
C ASP A 94 -1.44 6.67 -14.32
N ARG A 95 -1.78 7.38 -15.41
CA ARG A 95 -1.95 8.84 -15.38
C ARG A 95 -3.07 9.27 -14.43
N THR A 96 -4.19 8.57 -14.45
CA THR A 96 -5.34 8.87 -13.58
C THR A 96 -4.99 8.63 -12.12
N GLY A 97 -4.33 7.51 -11.83
CA GLY A 97 -3.89 7.19 -10.48
C GLY A 97 -2.90 8.19 -9.93
N GLY A 98 -1.97 8.68 -10.76
CA GLY A 98 -1.02 9.71 -10.35
C GLY A 98 -1.68 11.03 -9.97
N ARG A 99 -2.70 11.44 -10.72
CA ARG A 99 -3.48 12.64 -10.40
C ARG A 99 -4.24 12.48 -9.08
N LEU A 100 -4.85 11.32 -8.89
CA LEU A 100 -5.61 11.02 -7.69
C LEU A 100 -4.69 10.95 -6.47
N GLN A 101 -3.51 10.34 -6.61
CA GLN A 101 -2.50 10.30 -5.56
C GLN A 101 -2.13 11.70 -5.09
N LYS A 102 -1.85 12.60 -6.03
CA LYS A 102 -1.48 13.97 -5.73
C LYS A 102 -2.61 14.71 -5.02
N LYS A 103 -3.81 14.62 -5.57
CA LYS A 103 -4.98 15.34 -5.04
C LYS A 103 -5.35 14.87 -3.63
N LEU A 104 -5.40 13.57 -3.41
CA LEU A 104 -5.69 13.03 -2.08
C LEU A 104 -4.57 13.34 -1.11
N GLY A 105 -3.32 13.23 -1.55
CA GLY A 105 -2.16 13.56 -0.72
C GLY A 105 -2.22 14.99 -0.20
N GLU A 106 -2.56 15.94 -1.07
CA GLU A 106 -2.73 17.35 -0.69
C GLU A 106 -3.84 17.54 0.34
N ARG A 107 -4.96 16.83 0.17
CA ARG A 107 -6.10 16.91 1.09
C ARG A 107 -5.77 16.32 2.47
N PHE A 108 -5.10 15.17 2.50
CA PHE A 108 -4.66 14.57 3.76
C PHE A 108 -3.64 15.45 4.47
N LEU A 109 -2.70 16.03 3.71
CA LEU A 109 -1.70 16.93 4.27
C LEU A 109 -2.35 18.17 4.90
N ALA A 110 -3.42 18.67 4.30
CA ALA A 110 -4.16 19.81 4.85
C ALA A 110 -4.74 19.54 6.24
N PHE A 111 -5.01 18.27 6.58
CA PHE A 111 -5.39 17.85 7.93
C PHE A 111 -4.18 17.61 8.84
N GLY A 112 -2.96 17.78 8.35
CA GLY A 112 -1.75 17.51 9.11
C GLY A 112 -1.37 16.03 9.19
N MET A 113 -1.96 15.18 8.39
CA MET A 113 -1.67 13.75 8.39
C MET A 113 -0.31 13.46 7.76
N LEU A 114 0.46 12.58 8.39
CA LEU A 114 1.70 12.07 7.82
C LEU A 114 1.36 10.88 6.91
N VAL A 115 1.56 11.06 5.61
CA VAL A 115 1.18 10.11 4.58
C VAL A 115 2.40 9.43 3.98
N ASP A 116 2.36 8.10 3.86
CA ASP A 116 3.37 7.35 3.12
C ASP A 116 3.05 7.43 1.62
N ASN A 117 3.81 8.26 0.91
CA ASN A 117 3.82 8.32 -0.54
C ASN A 117 5.04 7.59 -1.13
N ALA A 118 6.02 7.28 -0.29
CA ALA A 118 7.29 6.68 -0.73
C ALA A 118 7.10 5.26 -1.22
N THR A 119 6.25 4.48 -0.59
CA THR A 119 5.96 3.09 -1.00
C THR A 119 5.50 3.04 -2.45
N ARG A 120 4.52 3.87 -2.80
CA ARG A 120 4.02 3.93 -4.18
C ARG A 120 5.13 4.34 -5.15
N MET A 121 5.91 5.34 -4.79
CA MET A 121 7.02 5.82 -5.65
C MET A 121 8.01 4.70 -5.96
N GLU A 122 8.38 3.91 -4.95
CA GLU A 122 9.29 2.78 -5.13
C GLU A 122 8.67 1.67 -5.99
N LEU A 123 7.37 1.40 -5.81
CA LEU A 123 6.66 0.43 -6.65
C LEU A 123 6.58 0.89 -8.10
N VAL A 124 6.34 2.19 -8.32
CA VAL A 124 6.36 2.76 -9.68
C VAL A 124 7.71 2.50 -10.34
N ARG A 125 8.80 2.80 -9.64
CA ARG A 125 10.15 2.63 -10.18
C ARG A 125 10.49 1.17 -10.48
N SER A 126 10.08 0.25 -9.61
CA SER A 126 10.44 -1.16 -9.75
C SER A 126 9.48 -1.94 -10.65
N MET A 127 8.18 -1.63 -10.63
CA MET A 127 7.16 -2.44 -11.31
C MET A 127 6.59 -1.82 -12.59
N LYS A 128 6.98 -0.60 -12.94
CA LYS A 128 6.46 0.08 -14.13
C LYS A 128 6.58 -0.76 -15.41
N PRO A 129 7.71 -1.45 -15.67
CA PRO A 129 7.79 -2.31 -16.85
C PRO A 129 6.86 -3.51 -16.83
N GLU A 130 6.38 -3.93 -15.64
CA GLU A 130 5.54 -5.11 -15.47
C GLU A 130 4.04 -4.78 -15.35
N GLY A 131 3.69 -3.51 -15.13
CA GLY A 131 2.30 -3.09 -15.00
C GLY A 131 2.19 -1.74 -14.32
N ARG A 132 0.97 -1.18 -14.29
CA ARG A 132 0.72 0.19 -13.80
C ARG A 132 -0.38 0.27 -12.75
N THR A 133 -0.84 -0.87 -12.24
CA THR A 133 -1.95 -0.91 -11.29
C THR A 133 -1.62 -1.76 -10.08
N VAL A 134 -2.26 -1.43 -8.97
CA VAL A 134 -2.19 -2.25 -7.74
C VAL A 134 -2.79 -3.62 -8.01
N GLU A 135 -3.92 -3.67 -8.73
CA GLU A 135 -4.55 -4.92 -9.14
C GLU A 135 -3.57 -5.85 -9.86
N GLY A 136 -2.73 -5.28 -10.73
CA GLY A 136 -1.73 -6.03 -11.48
C GLY A 136 -0.69 -6.73 -10.61
N LEU A 137 -0.44 -6.25 -9.40
CA LEU A 137 0.49 -6.92 -8.48
C LEU A 137 0.03 -8.34 -8.15
N GLY A 138 -1.29 -8.57 -8.10
CA GLY A 138 -1.83 -9.91 -7.87
C GLY A 138 -1.48 -10.90 -8.96
N ALA A 139 -1.35 -10.44 -10.21
CA ALA A 139 -0.94 -11.29 -11.33
C ALA A 139 0.52 -11.74 -11.22
N HIS A 140 1.34 -11.01 -10.46
CA HIS A 140 2.76 -11.32 -10.24
C HIS A 140 3.01 -11.95 -8.87
N ALA A 141 1.97 -12.40 -8.17
CA ALA A 141 2.08 -12.89 -6.79
C ALA A 141 3.08 -14.03 -6.66
N ASP A 142 3.12 -14.97 -7.60
CA ASP A 142 4.04 -16.10 -7.59
C ASP A 142 5.51 -15.67 -7.64
N LYS A 143 5.80 -14.54 -8.27
CA LYS A 143 7.16 -13.98 -8.36
C LYS A 143 7.47 -13.02 -7.21
N LEU A 144 6.48 -12.33 -6.69
CA LEU A 144 6.65 -11.35 -5.62
C LEU A 144 6.69 -11.98 -4.22
N LEU A 145 5.83 -12.96 -3.96
CA LEU A 145 5.70 -13.57 -2.64
C LEU A 145 7.03 -14.08 -2.05
N PRO A 146 7.91 -14.77 -2.80
CA PRO A 146 9.19 -15.18 -2.22
C PRO A 146 10.02 -14.03 -1.68
N TYR A 147 10.02 -12.89 -2.36
CA TYR A 147 10.74 -11.70 -1.90
C TYR A 147 10.00 -10.99 -0.76
N ILE A 148 8.68 -10.88 -0.85
CA ILE A 148 7.86 -10.30 0.22
C ILE A 148 8.10 -11.08 1.52
N ASP A 149 8.04 -12.40 1.46
CA ASP A 149 8.22 -13.28 2.62
C ASP A 149 9.64 -13.20 3.18
N MET A 150 10.64 -12.99 2.32
CA MET A 150 12.03 -12.80 2.75
C MET A 150 12.17 -11.56 3.63
N PHE A 151 11.51 -10.46 3.26
CA PHE A 151 11.59 -9.20 4.00
C PHE A 151 10.53 -9.03 5.07
N ASP A 152 9.55 -9.94 5.11
CA ASP A 152 8.50 -9.97 6.11
C ASP A 152 8.17 -11.42 6.48
N PRO A 153 9.13 -12.14 7.14
CA PRO A 153 8.94 -13.56 7.44
C PRO A 153 7.80 -13.83 8.44
N GLU A 154 7.47 -12.87 9.29
CA GLU A 154 6.37 -13.01 10.24
C GLU A 154 5.02 -13.18 9.56
N GLY A 155 4.85 -12.63 8.35
CA GLY A 155 3.63 -12.75 7.58
C GLY A 155 3.32 -14.16 7.12
N ILE A 156 4.30 -15.03 7.05
CA ILE A 156 4.13 -16.43 6.63
C ILE A 156 3.29 -17.20 7.66
N GLU A 157 3.50 -16.93 8.94
CA GLU A 157 2.82 -17.63 10.02
C GLU A 157 1.32 -17.36 10.09
N GLU A 158 0.88 -16.26 9.50
CA GLU A 158 -0.53 -15.85 9.48
C GLU A 158 -1.30 -16.39 8.28
N GLN A 159 -0.58 -16.89 7.32
CA GLN A 159 -1.17 -17.44 6.10
C GLN A 159 -1.49 -18.92 6.25
#